data_d2c06f582b1b00270c4bbd2a66dc802f
#
_entry.id   d2c06f582b1b00270c4bbd2a66dc802f
#
_cell.length_a   1.000
_cell.length_b   1.000
_cell.length_c   1.000
_cell.angle_alpha   90.00
_cell.angle_beta   90.00
_cell.angle_gamma   90.00
#
_symmetry.space_group_name_H-M   'P 1'
#
loop_
_entity.id
_entity.type
_entity.pdbx_description
1 polymer ?
#
loop_
_entity_poly.entity_id
_entity_poly.type
_entity_poly.pdbx_seq_one_letter_code
_entity_poly.pdbx_strand_id
1 'polypeptide(L)'
;MKKVPFVTLDKLQEITAQFPTPFHLYDEKGIRENAKAVKEAFAWNKGFKEFFAVKATPNPFLIQILQEYGCGCDCSSMTELMMSKAIGCKEGDIMFSSNDTPEEEFKYANEIGGIINLDDITHIEFLDKILD
;
A
#
# COMPACT_ATOMS: atom_id res chain seq x y z
N MET A 1 9.19 5.84 25.03
CA MET A 1 7.76 6.14 25.23
C MET A 1 7.04 4.86 25.62
N LYS A 2 6.20 4.85 26.66
CA LYS A 2 5.44 3.65 27.07
C LYS A 2 4.28 3.49 26.08
N LYS A 3 4.21 2.36 25.38
CA LYS A 3 3.09 2.07 24.47
C LYS A 3 1.82 1.81 25.30
N VAL A 4 0.75 2.52 24.96
CA VAL A 4 -0.58 2.37 25.60
C VAL A 4 -1.49 1.76 24.53
N PRO A 5 -2.26 0.70 24.86
CA PRO A 5 -3.27 0.16 23.97
C PRO A 5 -4.29 1.24 23.55
N PHE A 6 -4.72 1.23 22.30
CA PHE A 6 -5.72 2.20 21.80
C PHE A 6 -7.16 1.85 22.17
N VAL A 7 -7.38 0.67 22.77
CA VAL A 7 -8.66 0.25 23.34
C VAL A 7 -8.51 -0.14 24.80
N THR A 8 -9.55 0.06 25.61
CA THR A 8 -9.63 -0.42 27.00
C THR A 8 -9.90 -1.93 27.04
N LEU A 9 -9.64 -2.55 28.19
CA LEU A 9 -9.94 -3.98 28.37
C LEU A 9 -11.44 -4.25 28.22
N ASP A 10 -12.29 -3.40 28.81
CA ASP A 10 -13.75 -3.54 28.73
C ASP A 10 -14.22 -3.48 27.26
N LYS A 11 -13.68 -2.52 26.49
CA LYS A 11 -13.99 -2.42 25.06
C LYS A 11 -13.51 -3.63 24.27
N LEU A 12 -12.35 -4.18 24.60
CA LEU A 12 -11.85 -5.40 23.97
C LEU A 12 -12.77 -6.59 24.28
N GLN A 13 -13.29 -6.69 25.51
CA GLN A 13 -14.25 -7.73 25.90
C GLN A 13 -15.57 -7.62 25.13
N GLU A 14 -16.10 -6.41 24.92
CA GLU A 14 -17.27 -6.18 24.08
C GLU A 14 -17.03 -6.63 22.62
N ILE A 15 -15.85 -6.32 22.07
CA ILE A 15 -15.47 -6.70 20.70
C ILE A 15 -15.37 -8.23 20.58
N THR A 16 -14.69 -8.89 21.52
CA THR A 16 -14.51 -10.36 21.50
C THR A 16 -15.81 -11.12 21.70
N ALA A 17 -16.80 -10.52 22.34
CA ALA A 17 -18.14 -11.10 22.45
C ALA A 17 -18.90 -11.13 21.10
N GLN A 18 -18.55 -10.24 20.17
CA GLN A 18 -19.17 -10.14 18.84
C GLN A 18 -18.34 -10.80 17.74
N PHE A 19 -17.03 -10.72 17.86
CA PHE A 19 -16.07 -11.23 16.88
C PHE A 19 -15.15 -12.25 17.55
N PRO A 20 -15.24 -13.54 17.17
CA PRO A 20 -14.39 -14.56 17.76
C PRO A 20 -12.92 -14.35 17.37
N THR A 21 -12.02 -14.63 18.31
CA THR A 21 -10.58 -14.64 18.04
C THR A 21 -10.18 -15.85 17.18
N PRO A 22 -9.10 -15.73 16.35
CA PRO A 22 -8.22 -14.56 16.20
C PRO A 22 -8.78 -13.52 15.23
N PHE A 23 -8.48 -12.23 15.44
CA PHE A 23 -8.79 -11.15 14.51
C PHE A 23 -7.74 -10.03 14.59
N HIS A 24 -7.66 -9.21 13.55
CA HIS A 24 -6.89 -7.97 13.55
C HIS A 24 -7.81 -6.81 13.96
N LEU A 25 -7.35 -5.99 14.89
CA LEU A 25 -8.02 -4.77 15.32
C LEU A 25 -7.18 -3.58 14.91
N TYR A 26 -7.73 -2.67 14.11
CA TYR A 26 -7.04 -1.50 13.60
C TYR A 26 -7.54 -0.22 14.25
N ASP A 27 -6.62 0.70 14.54
CA ASP A 27 -6.90 2.05 15.01
C ASP A 27 -6.99 3.00 13.82
N GLU A 28 -8.18 3.19 13.27
CA GLU A 28 -8.39 4.11 12.14
C GLU A 28 -7.94 5.53 12.46
N LYS A 29 -8.22 6.02 13.68
CA LYS A 29 -7.79 7.36 14.10
C LYS A 29 -6.26 7.48 14.07
N GLY A 30 -5.56 6.50 14.63
CA GLY A 30 -4.09 6.45 14.62
C GLY A 30 -3.51 6.38 13.21
N ILE A 31 -4.12 5.59 12.31
CA ILE A 31 -3.74 5.51 10.90
C ILE A 31 -3.86 6.89 10.23
N ARG A 32 -5.00 7.57 10.40
CA ARG A 32 -5.25 8.91 9.83
C ARG A 32 -4.29 9.95 10.37
N GLU A 33 -4.07 9.99 11.68
CA GLU A 33 -3.14 10.92 12.33
C GLU A 33 -1.70 10.72 11.82
N ASN A 34 -1.26 9.46 11.67
CA ASN A 34 0.08 9.14 11.18
C ASN A 34 0.25 9.52 9.70
N ALA A 35 -0.72 9.17 8.84
CA ALA A 35 -0.69 9.55 7.43
C ALA A 35 -0.62 11.07 7.23
N LYS A 36 -1.41 11.79 8.01
CA LYS A 36 -1.38 13.27 8.04
C LYS A 36 -0.01 13.79 8.48
N ALA A 37 0.56 13.25 9.55
CA ALA A 37 1.86 13.67 10.07
C ALA A 37 2.98 13.45 9.05
N VAL A 38 3.00 12.32 8.34
CA VAL A 38 3.97 12.05 7.26
C VAL A 38 3.82 13.09 6.15
N LYS A 39 2.60 13.32 5.67
CA LYS A 39 2.32 14.31 4.62
C LYS A 39 2.78 15.72 5.03
N GLU A 40 2.53 16.13 6.26
CA GLU A 40 2.95 17.42 6.78
C GLU A 40 4.47 17.53 6.93
N ALA A 41 5.14 16.46 7.38
CA ALA A 41 6.59 16.44 7.55
C ALA A 41 7.35 16.65 6.23
N PHE A 42 6.78 16.22 5.11
CA PHE A 42 7.36 16.36 3.78
C PHE A 42 6.73 17.46 2.93
N ALA A 43 5.87 18.31 3.51
CA ALA A 43 5.16 19.38 2.78
C ALA A 43 6.08 20.43 2.12
N TRP A 44 7.33 20.53 2.55
CA TRP A 44 8.36 21.37 1.93
C TRP A 44 8.77 20.87 0.54
N ASN A 45 8.60 19.58 0.25
CA ASN A 45 8.89 18.98 -1.06
C ASN A 45 7.60 18.78 -1.83
N LYS A 46 7.32 19.64 -2.81
CA LYS A 46 6.10 19.58 -3.65
C LYS A 46 5.98 18.30 -4.49
N GLY A 47 7.12 17.63 -4.74
CA GLY A 47 7.15 16.37 -5.50
C GLY A 47 7.07 15.12 -4.62
N PHE A 48 6.96 15.28 -3.29
CA PHE A 48 6.88 14.13 -2.40
C PHE A 48 5.57 13.37 -2.57
N LYS A 49 5.70 12.06 -2.70
CA LYS A 49 4.58 11.12 -2.70
C LYS A 49 4.98 9.89 -1.90
N GLU A 50 4.16 9.51 -0.95
CA GLU A 50 4.31 8.28 -0.20
C GLU A 50 3.64 7.13 -0.95
N PHE A 51 4.32 5.99 -1.05
CA PHE A 51 3.77 4.74 -1.57
C PHE A 51 3.74 3.71 -0.44
N PHE A 52 2.54 3.33 -0.04
CA PHE A 52 2.36 2.37 1.05
C PHE A 52 2.60 0.94 0.57
N ALA A 53 3.47 0.20 1.25
CA ALA A 53 3.75 -1.20 0.95
C ALA A 53 2.51 -2.08 1.20
N VAL A 54 1.84 -2.48 0.14
CA VAL A 54 0.57 -3.22 0.20
C VAL A 54 0.70 -4.53 0.98
N LYS A 55 1.81 -5.24 0.79
CA LYS A 55 2.09 -6.50 1.52
C LYS A 55 2.12 -6.37 3.03
N ALA A 56 2.41 -5.19 3.58
CA ALA A 56 2.45 -4.96 5.03
C ALA A 56 1.05 -5.05 5.66
N THR A 57 0.03 -4.62 4.95
CA THR A 57 -1.38 -4.72 5.36
C THR A 57 -2.27 -4.76 4.12
N PRO A 58 -2.47 -5.94 3.50
CA PRO A 58 -3.21 -6.07 2.24
C PRO A 58 -4.73 -5.99 2.47
N ASN A 59 -5.17 -4.89 3.05
CA ASN A 59 -6.57 -4.61 3.34
C ASN A 59 -7.04 -3.38 2.53
N PRO A 60 -7.92 -3.56 1.53
CA PRO A 60 -8.34 -2.49 0.64
C PRO A 60 -8.96 -1.30 1.39
N PHE A 61 -9.70 -1.52 2.47
CA PHE A 61 -10.32 -0.43 3.25
C PHE A 61 -9.27 0.43 3.95
N LEU A 62 -8.19 -0.17 4.48
CA LEU A 62 -7.11 0.60 5.11
C LEU A 62 -6.30 1.38 4.08
N ILE A 63 -6.06 0.79 2.91
CA ILE A 63 -5.36 1.48 1.83
C ILE A 63 -6.18 2.66 1.31
N GLN A 64 -7.50 2.52 1.19
CA GLN A 64 -8.38 3.64 0.83
C GLN A 64 -8.30 4.80 1.83
N ILE A 65 -8.17 4.53 3.13
CA ILE A 65 -7.92 5.59 4.13
C ILE A 65 -6.61 6.32 3.83
N LEU A 66 -5.54 5.60 3.49
CA LEU A 66 -4.25 6.21 3.14
C LEU A 66 -4.32 7.03 1.84
N GLN A 67 -5.11 6.58 0.86
CA GLN A 67 -5.36 7.33 -0.38
C GLN A 67 -5.97 8.72 -0.13
N GLU A 68 -6.82 8.88 0.89
CA GLU A 68 -7.39 10.18 1.27
C GLU A 68 -6.28 11.20 1.63
N TYR A 69 -5.11 10.73 2.05
CA TYR A 69 -3.93 11.56 2.36
C TYR A 69 -2.94 11.68 1.20
N GLY A 70 -3.26 11.07 0.05
CA GLY A 70 -2.45 11.12 -1.16
C GLY A 70 -1.41 10.02 -1.27
N CYS A 71 -1.46 8.98 -0.44
CA CYS A 71 -0.59 7.81 -0.57
C CYS A 71 -0.95 7.01 -1.82
N GLY A 72 0.07 6.57 -2.54
CA GLY A 72 -0.03 5.53 -3.55
C GLY A 72 0.17 4.14 -2.95
N CYS A 73 0.20 3.13 -3.81
CA CYS A 73 0.42 1.73 -3.46
C CYS A 73 1.79 1.26 -3.97
N ASP A 74 2.61 0.70 -3.09
CA ASP A 74 3.81 -0.05 -3.47
C ASP A 74 3.45 -1.54 -3.51
N CYS A 75 3.43 -2.11 -4.72
CA CYS A 75 3.00 -3.45 -5.03
C CYS A 75 4.20 -4.34 -5.37
N SER A 76 4.17 -5.60 -4.94
CA SER A 76 5.23 -6.59 -5.19
C SER A 76 4.70 -7.87 -5.85
N SER A 77 3.43 -7.91 -6.27
CA SER A 77 2.81 -9.09 -6.90
C SER A 77 1.59 -8.71 -7.73
N MET A 78 1.17 -9.63 -8.62
CA MET A 78 -0.05 -9.50 -9.41
C MET A 78 -1.28 -9.20 -8.55
N THR A 79 -1.45 -9.91 -7.44
CA THR A 79 -2.61 -9.73 -6.55
C THR A 79 -2.66 -8.33 -5.96
N GLU A 80 -1.51 -7.77 -5.60
CA GLU A 80 -1.42 -6.40 -5.08
C GLU A 80 -1.73 -5.36 -6.16
N LEU A 81 -1.25 -5.57 -7.40
CA LEU A 81 -1.60 -4.73 -8.55
C LEU A 81 -3.10 -4.74 -8.83
N MET A 82 -3.71 -5.95 -8.88
CA MET A 82 -5.16 -6.10 -9.08
C MET A 82 -5.97 -5.42 -7.98
N MET A 83 -5.57 -5.58 -6.72
CA MET A 83 -6.24 -4.92 -5.59
C MET A 83 -6.14 -3.41 -5.69
N SER A 84 -4.95 -2.88 -5.99
CA SER A 84 -4.71 -1.44 -6.14
C SER A 84 -5.55 -0.84 -7.27
N LYS A 85 -5.66 -1.54 -8.38
CA LYS A 85 -6.55 -1.16 -9.48
C LYS A 85 -8.03 -1.17 -9.03
N ALA A 86 -8.46 -2.22 -8.33
CA ALA A 86 -9.83 -2.38 -7.87
C ALA A 86 -10.29 -1.30 -6.87
N ILE A 87 -9.38 -0.78 -6.03
CA ILE A 87 -9.67 0.32 -5.09
C ILE A 87 -9.54 1.71 -5.72
N GLY A 88 -9.31 1.79 -7.03
CA GLY A 88 -9.35 3.03 -7.79
C GLY A 88 -8.03 3.81 -7.84
N CYS A 89 -6.89 3.17 -7.62
CA CYS A 89 -5.59 3.78 -7.92
C CYS A 89 -5.51 4.18 -9.40
N LYS A 90 -5.00 5.36 -9.66
CA LYS A 90 -4.84 5.93 -11.00
C LYS A 90 -3.40 5.72 -11.48
N GLU A 91 -3.18 6.07 -12.74
CA GLU A 91 -1.84 6.18 -13.31
C GLU A 91 -0.92 7.01 -12.40
N GLY A 92 0.28 6.49 -12.14
CA GLY A 92 1.24 7.11 -11.22
C GLY A 92 0.91 6.99 -9.72
N ASP A 93 -0.18 6.31 -9.34
CA ASP A 93 -0.50 5.99 -7.93
C ASP A 93 0.00 4.61 -7.52
N ILE A 94 0.51 3.83 -8.45
CA ILE A 94 1.04 2.49 -8.22
C ILE A 94 2.53 2.49 -8.51
N MET A 95 3.33 2.09 -7.52
CA MET A 95 4.72 1.68 -7.68
C MET A 95 4.74 0.17 -7.73
N PHE A 96 5.43 -0.41 -8.71
CA PHE A 96 5.63 -1.86 -8.78
C PHE A 96 7.10 -2.18 -8.54
N SER A 97 7.39 -2.81 -7.40
CA SER A 97 8.72 -3.23 -6.95
C SER A 97 8.71 -4.72 -6.63
N SER A 98 9.31 -5.54 -7.48
CA SER A 98 9.36 -6.99 -7.32
C SER A 98 10.73 -7.53 -7.69
N ASN A 99 11.17 -8.63 -7.04
CA ASN A 99 12.51 -9.20 -7.22
C ASN A 99 12.54 -10.41 -8.14
N ASP A 100 11.46 -11.17 -8.21
CA ASP A 100 11.31 -12.37 -9.03
C ASP A 100 10.06 -12.19 -9.89
N THR A 101 10.19 -11.31 -10.89
CA THR A 101 9.03 -10.75 -11.57
C THR A 101 8.73 -11.50 -12.87
N PRO A 102 7.60 -12.22 -12.93
CA PRO A 102 7.12 -12.81 -14.17
C PRO A 102 6.75 -11.74 -15.22
N GLU A 103 6.84 -12.11 -16.49
CA GLU A 103 6.53 -11.25 -17.63
C GLU A 103 5.12 -10.63 -17.53
N GLU A 104 4.13 -11.43 -17.15
CA GLU A 104 2.74 -11.01 -17.01
C GLU A 104 2.53 -9.92 -15.95
N GLU A 105 3.33 -9.91 -14.89
CA GLU A 105 3.25 -8.87 -13.86
C GLU A 105 3.79 -7.53 -14.36
N PHE A 106 4.90 -7.54 -15.09
CA PHE A 106 5.42 -6.34 -15.75
C PHE A 106 4.43 -5.77 -16.77
N LYS A 107 3.87 -6.64 -17.62
CA LYS A 107 2.86 -6.22 -18.60
C LYS A 107 1.64 -5.60 -17.95
N TYR A 108 1.13 -6.24 -16.90
CA TYR A 108 -0.04 -5.73 -16.20
C TYR A 108 0.27 -4.41 -15.45
N ALA A 109 1.43 -4.30 -14.80
CA ALA A 109 1.85 -3.07 -14.16
C ALA A 109 1.93 -1.90 -15.16
N ASN A 110 2.48 -2.15 -16.36
CA ASN A 110 2.53 -1.17 -17.44
C ASN A 110 1.12 -0.81 -17.97
N GLU A 111 0.27 -1.80 -18.21
CA GLU A 111 -1.12 -1.61 -18.67
C GLU A 111 -1.93 -0.69 -17.75
N ILE A 112 -1.76 -0.83 -16.44
CA ILE A 112 -2.49 -0.03 -15.45
C ILE A 112 -1.82 1.31 -15.15
N GLY A 113 -0.73 1.66 -15.83
CA GLY A 113 0.01 2.92 -15.65
C GLY A 113 0.83 2.98 -14.37
N GLY A 114 1.31 1.83 -13.89
CA GLY A 114 2.20 1.75 -12.74
C GLY A 114 3.61 2.26 -13.06
N ILE A 115 4.28 2.79 -12.05
CA ILE A 115 5.71 3.10 -12.10
C ILE A 115 6.46 1.82 -11.79
N ILE A 116 7.23 1.32 -12.75
CA ILE A 116 8.01 0.10 -12.58
C ILE A 116 9.38 0.45 -12.01
N ASN A 117 9.67 -0.07 -10.81
CA ASN A 117 10.97 0.03 -10.17
C ASN A 117 11.75 -1.26 -10.40
N LEU A 118 12.83 -1.18 -11.18
CA LEU A 118 13.70 -2.31 -11.45
C LEU A 118 14.75 -2.43 -10.34
N ASP A 119 14.78 -3.57 -9.68
CA ASP A 119 15.71 -3.86 -8.60
C ASP A 119 17.04 -4.46 -9.09
N ASP A 120 17.09 -4.92 -10.34
CA ASP A 120 18.28 -5.48 -10.97
C ASP A 120 18.48 -4.94 -12.39
N ILE A 121 19.73 -4.62 -12.72
CA ILE A 121 20.11 -4.07 -14.04
C ILE A 121 19.77 -5.01 -15.21
N THR A 122 19.73 -6.32 -14.96
CA THR A 122 19.39 -7.33 -15.98
C THR A 122 17.92 -7.26 -16.40
N HIS A 123 17.05 -6.65 -15.56
CA HIS A 123 15.65 -6.46 -15.88
C HIS A 123 15.41 -5.39 -16.95
N ILE A 124 16.36 -4.51 -17.22
CA ILE A 124 16.22 -3.44 -18.23
C ILE A 124 15.98 -4.04 -19.62
N GLU A 125 16.88 -4.91 -20.08
CA GLU A 125 16.75 -5.55 -21.39
C GLU A 125 15.54 -6.51 -21.46
N PHE A 126 15.20 -7.13 -20.35
CA PHE A 126 14.04 -8.01 -20.26
C PHE A 126 12.75 -7.22 -20.42
N LEU A 127 12.61 -6.12 -19.67
CA LEU A 127 11.44 -5.25 -19.73
C LEU A 127 11.25 -4.63 -21.11
N ASP A 128 12.31 -4.13 -21.73
CA ASP A 128 12.31 -3.54 -23.06
C ASP A 128 11.73 -4.54 -24.10
N LYS A 129 12.17 -5.78 -24.06
CA LYS A 129 11.70 -6.84 -24.98
C LYS A 129 10.23 -7.22 -24.81
N ILE A 130 9.66 -7.08 -23.64
CA ILE A 130 8.30 -7.57 -23.35
C ILE A 130 7.23 -6.46 -23.44
N LEU A 131 7.67 -5.19 -23.46
CA LEU A 131 6.77 -4.03 -23.57
C LEU A 131 6.72 -3.41 -24.99
N ASP A 132 7.63 -3.83 -25.91
CA ASP A 132 7.57 -3.52 -27.34
C ASP A 132 6.46 -4.34 -28.04
#